data_c4a11460c67390fe3bc284d5221633a6
#
_entry.id   c4a11460c67390fe3bc284d5221633a6
#
_cell.length_a   1.000
_cell.length_b   1.000
_cell.length_c   1.000
_cell.angle_alpha   90.00
_cell.angle_beta   90.00
_cell.angle_gamma   90.00
#
_symmetry.space_group_name_H-M   'P 1'
#
loop_
_entity.id
_entity.type
_entity.pdbx_description
1 polymer ?
#
loop_
_entity_poly.entity_id
_entity_poly.type
_entity_poly.pdbx_seq_one_letter_code
_entity_poly.pdbx_strand_id
1 'polypeptide(L)'
;RQFANDIGKQNALFIHLTLVPYLKSSDEIKTKPTQHSVKELRSIGIQPDIIICRSERPIPLGHRKKISLFCNVNIKNVIETVDVRTIYEAPISFFNQKLDKQVLKYFKLKSKKRPNLAPWKKITKITLNTKKMINIAIIGKYVNLKDAYKSLDEALIHGGIYNKVKVNLIRIESDKLKVNQIRKKLKNVSGLLIPGGFGKRGTEGKISAIKFARENKIPFLGICVGMQMLATRGFEKGDYAGLDWIKGEVRKINVDQRPELK
;
A
#
# COMPACT_ATOMS: atom_id res chain seq x y z
N ARG A 1 -24.45 -1.44 -4.95
CA ARG A 1 -25.87 -1.19 -5.23
C ARG A 1 -26.73 -1.45 -4.01
N GLN A 2 -26.66 -2.64 -3.39
CA GLN A 2 -27.40 -2.98 -2.16
C GLN A 2 -27.17 -1.92 -1.07
N PHE A 3 -25.94 -1.63 -0.71
CA PHE A 3 -25.61 -0.60 0.26
C PHE A 3 -26.28 0.75 0.00
N ALA A 4 -26.32 1.21 -1.27
CA ALA A 4 -26.99 2.47 -1.60
C ALA A 4 -28.52 2.39 -1.46
N ASN A 5 -29.11 1.20 -1.63
CA ASN A 5 -30.53 1.00 -1.35
C ASN A 5 -30.81 1.05 0.15
N ASP A 6 -29.92 0.47 0.98
CA ASP A 6 -30.10 0.40 2.44
C ASP A 6 -30.01 1.79 3.10
N ILE A 7 -29.02 2.61 2.67
CA ILE A 7 -28.79 3.95 3.27
C ILE A 7 -29.52 5.10 2.55
N GLY A 8 -30.15 4.80 1.41
CA GLY A 8 -30.74 5.80 0.51
C GLY A 8 -29.72 6.36 -0.50
N LYS A 9 -30.17 6.47 -1.75
CA LYS A 9 -29.33 6.87 -2.90
C LYS A 9 -28.66 8.24 -2.72
N GLN A 10 -29.29 9.16 -2.01
CA GLN A 10 -28.77 10.50 -1.70
C GLN A 10 -27.59 10.48 -0.71
N ASN A 11 -27.41 9.39 0.02
CA ASN A 11 -26.34 9.18 1.00
C ASN A 11 -25.18 8.36 0.46
N ALA A 12 -25.22 7.96 -0.83
CA ALA A 12 -24.19 7.16 -1.46
C ALA A 12 -23.67 7.83 -2.74
N LEU A 13 -22.39 8.10 -2.81
CA LEU A 13 -21.70 8.65 -3.98
C LEU A 13 -20.89 7.56 -4.67
N PHE A 14 -21.13 7.32 -5.96
CA PHE A 14 -20.38 6.35 -6.75
C PHE A 14 -19.22 7.02 -7.51
N ILE A 15 -18.02 6.75 -7.08
CA ILE A 15 -16.79 7.18 -7.76
C ILE A 15 -16.19 5.99 -8.49
N HIS A 16 -16.10 6.08 -9.82
CA HIS A 16 -15.56 5.02 -10.67
C HIS A 16 -14.15 5.37 -11.15
N LEU A 17 -13.18 4.52 -10.80
CA LEU A 17 -11.80 4.65 -11.26
C LEU A 17 -11.60 3.86 -12.54
N THR A 18 -11.11 4.52 -13.61
CA THR A 18 -10.87 3.92 -14.91
C THR A 18 -9.47 4.20 -15.42
N LEU A 19 -9.05 3.44 -16.43
CA LEU A 19 -7.83 3.70 -17.19
C LEU A 19 -8.17 4.35 -18.52
N VAL A 20 -7.49 5.45 -18.83
CA VAL A 20 -7.48 6.11 -20.14
C VAL A 20 -6.09 5.90 -20.74
N PRO A 21 -5.87 4.80 -21.48
CA PRO A 21 -4.56 4.45 -21.98
C PRO A 21 -4.07 5.41 -23.05
N TYR A 22 -2.78 5.67 -23.04
CA TYR A 22 -2.06 6.31 -24.13
C TYR A 22 -1.32 5.25 -24.94
N LEU A 23 -1.57 5.21 -26.25
CA LEU A 23 -0.93 4.29 -27.19
C LEU A 23 0.28 4.99 -27.82
N LYS A 24 1.48 4.59 -27.43
CA LYS A 24 2.74 5.17 -27.93
C LYS A 24 2.90 4.98 -29.45
N SER A 25 2.41 3.87 -29.99
CA SER A 25 2.52 3.55 -31.42
C SER A 25 1.72 4.47 -32.33
N SER A 26 0.60 5.03 -31.84
CA SER A 26 -0.28 5.94 -32.60
C SER A 26 -0.33 7.34 -32.01
N ASP A 27 0.46 7.64 -30.96
CA ASP A 27 0.46 8.90 -30.22
C ASP A 27 -0.95 9.36 -29.81
N GLU A 28 -1.78 8.43 -29.37
CA GLU A 28 -3.19 8.65 -29.16
C GLU A 28 -3.69 8.22 -27.78
N ILE A 29 -4.54 9.05 -27.17
CA ILE A 29 -5.30 8.71 -25.97
C ILE A 29 -6.60 8.00 -26.34
N LYS A 30 -6.85 6.82 -25.77
CA LYS A 30 -8.05 6.02 -26.04
C LYS A 30 -9.09 6.16 -24.92
N THR A 31 -10.26 6.70 -25.25
CA THR A 31 -11.37 6.85 -24.29
C THR A 31 -12.33 5.66 -24.28
N LYS A 32 -12.29 4.79 -25.29
CA LYS A 32 -13.18 3.61 -25.38
C LYS A 32 -13.10 2.66 -24.17
N PRO A 33 -11.91 2.33 -23.61
CA PRO A 33 -11.83 1.47 -22.42
C PRO A 33 -12.63 2.01 -21.23
N THR A 34 -12.54 3.32 -20.97
CA THR A 34 -13.35 3.99 -19.94
C THR A 34 -14.85 3.89 -20.22
N GLN A 35 -15.26 4.12 -21.48
CA GLN A 35 -16.66 4.01 -21.87
C GLN A 35 -17.20 2.60 -21.67
N HIS A 36 -16.44 1.56 -22.05
CA HIS A 36 -16.80 0.16 -21.82
C HIS A 36 -16.89 -0.16 -20.32
N SER A 37 -15.91 0.24 -19.53
CA SER A 37 -15.90 0.03 -18.08
C SER A 37 -17.14 0.65 -17.42
N VAL A 38 -17.53 1.86 -17.81
CA VAL A 38 -18.76 2.51 -17.31
C VAL A 38 -20.01 1.80 -17.82
N LYS A 39 -20.02 1.33 -19.07
CA LYS A 39 -21.13 0.53 -19.61
C LYS A 39 -21.37 -0.73 -18.78
N GLU A 40 -20.33 -1.48 -18.46
CA GLU A 40 -20.42 -2.67 -17.60
C GLU A 40 -20.92 -2.32 -16.20
N LEU A 41 -20.44 -1.22 -15.60
CA LEU A 41 -20.93 -0.75 -14.31
C LEU A 41 -22.43 -0.43 -14.34
N ARG A 42 -22.89 0.19 -15.44
CA ARG A 42 -24.31 0.53 -15.64
C ARG A 42 -25.16 -0.70 -15.89
N SER A 43 -24.65 -1.75 -16.53
CA SER A 43 -25.39 -3.01 -16.76
C SER A 43 -25.78 -3.70 -15.45
N ILE A 44 -24.99 -3.53 -14.38
CA ILE A 44 -25.33 -4.00 -13.04
C ILE A 44 -26.13 -2.97 -12.22
N GLY A 45 -26.62 -1.90 -12.82
CA GLY A 45 -27.49 -0.90 -12.23
C GLY A 45 -26.79 0.19 -11.41
N ILE A 46 -25.52 0.48 -11.68
CA ILE A 46 -24.76 1.56 -11.00
C ILE A 46 -24.40 2.63 -12.03
N GLN A 47 -24.92 3.84 -11.87
CA GLN A 47 -24.49 5.02 -12.60
C GLN A 47 -23.42 5.74 -11.76
N PRO A 48 -22.18 5.93 -12.26
CA PRO A 48 -21.18 6.69 -11.52
C PRO A 48 -21.56 8.19 -11.47
N ASP A 49 -21.31 8.81 -10.34
CA ASP A 49 -21.47 10.25 -10.13
C ASP A 49 -20.21 11.02 -10.51
N ILE A 50 -19.05 10.39 -10.25
CA ILE A 50 -17.72 10.92 -10.58
C ILE A 50 -16.92 9.82 -11.25
N ILE A 51 -16.16 10.18 -12.28
CA ILE A 51 -15.21 9.28 -12.94
C ILE A 51 -13.80 9.83 -12.70
N ILE A 52 -12.92 9.02 -12.14
CA ILE A 52 -11.49 9.30 -12.01
C ILE A 52 -10.77 8.56 -13.13
N CYS A 53 -10.18 9.30 -14.06
CA CYS A 53 -9.50 8.80 -15.24
C CYS A 53 -7.99 8.77 -15.01
N ARG A 54 -7.42 7.60 -14.74
CA ARG A 54 -5.96 7.43 -14.69
C ARG A 54 -5.38 7.45 -16.09
N SER A 55 -4.31 8.21 -16.31
CA SER A 55 -3.62 8.32 -17.59
C SER A 55 -2.13 8.60 -17.40
N GLU A 56 -1.29 8.13 -18.32
CA GLU A 56 0.15 8.47 -18.35
C GLU A 56 0.39 9.94 -18.69
N ARG A 57 -0.54 10.58 -19.40
CA ARG A 57 -0.45 11.98 -19.88
C ARG A 57 -1.73 12.76 -19.57
N PRO A 58 -1.67 14.10 -19.52
CA PRO A 58 -2.87 14.93 -19.39
C PRO A 58 -3.91 14.60 -20.46
N ILE A 59 -5.18 14.51 -20.05
CA ILE A 59 -6.30 14.17 -20.93
C ILE A 59 -6.85 15.46 -21.54
N PRO A 60 -6.74 15.68 -22.84
CA PRO A 60 -7.27 16.88 -23.50
C PRO A 60 -8.75 17.10 -23.23
N LEU A 61 -9.18 18.37 -23.20
CA LEU A 61 -10.58 18.73 -22.89
C LEU A 61 -11.58 18.03 -23.80
N GLY A 62 -11.26 17.87 -25.09
CA GLY A 62 -12.11 17.15 -26.06
C GLY A 62 -12.36 15.69 -25.64
N HIS A 63 -11.33 15.00 -25.17
CA HIS A 63 -11.45 13.62 -24.68
C HIS A 63 -12.27 13.55 -23.37
N ARG A 64 -12.09 14.51 -22.47
CA ARG A 64 -12.91 14.60 -21.24
C ARG A 64 -14.38 14.90 -21.54
N LYS A 65 -14.66 15.78 -22.53
CA LYS A 65 -16.03 16.00 -23.03
C LYS A 65 -16.64 14.73 -23.61
N LYS A 66 -15.85 13.96 -24.39
CA LYS A 66 -16.29 12.67 -24.94
C LYS A 66 -16.60 11.65 -23.83
N ILE A 67 -15.74 11.51 -22.82
CA ILE A 67 -16.00 10.65 -21.64
C ILE A 67 -17.27 11.11 -20.94
N SER A 68 -17.41 12.40 -20.65
CA SER A 68 -18.59 13.01 -20.02
C SER A 68 -19.88 12.62 -20.74
N LEU A 69 -19.92 12.79 -22.06
CA LEU A 69 -21.08 12.50 -22.89
C LEU A 69 -21.44 11.00 -22.87
N PHE A 70 -20.48 10.12 -23.22
CA PHE A 70 -20.75 8.69 -23.33
C PHE A 70 -21.00 7.99 -22.00
N CYS A 71 -20.43 8.51 -20.92
CA CYS A 71 -20.61 7.96 -19.58
C CYS A 71 -21.77 8.59 -18.79
N ASN A 72 -22.44 9.57 -19.37
CA ASN A 72 -23.54 10.34 -18.74
C ASN A 72 -23.14 10.92 -17.37
N VAL A 73 -21.98 11.59 -17.33
CA VAL A 73 -21.44 12.24 -16.14
C VAL A 73 -21.09 13.69 -16.47
N ASN A 74 -21.38 14.61 -15.57
CA ASN A 74 -21.04 16.03 -15.80
C ASN A 74 -19.53 16.19 -16.04
N ILE A 75 -19.14 17.05 -16.97
CA ILE A 75 -17.73 17.31 -17.31
C ILE A 75 -16.87 17.69 -16.09
N LYS A 76 -17.44 18.38 -15.09
CA LYS A 76 -16.77 18.75 -13.86
C LYS A 76 -16.50 17.57 -12.93
N ASN A 77 -17.15 16.44 -13.17
CA ASN A 77 -17.02 15.19 -12.45
C ASN A 77 -16.15 14.17 -13.20
N VAL A 78 -15.59 14.53 -14.36
CA VAL A 78 -14.56 13.76 -15.06
C VAL A 78 -13.20 14.28 -14.58
N ILE A 79 -12.64 13.62 -13.60
CA ILE A 79 -11.38 13.98 -12.92
C ILE A 79 -10.24 13.18 -13.58
N GLU A 80 -9.23 13.86 -14.06
CA GLU A 80 -8.03 13.17 -14.54
C GLU A 80 -7.07 12.91 -13.37
N THR A 81 -6.38 11.79 -13.41
CA THR A 81 -5.24 11.52 -12.54
C THR A 81 -4.07 11.04 -13.39
N VAL A 82 -3.18 11.98 -13.69
CA VAL A 82 -1.96 11.69 -14.44
C VAL A 82 -0.99 10.95 -13.50
N ASP A 83 -0.24 10.00 -14.04
CA ASP A 83 0.76 9.28 -13.28
C ASP A 83 1.74 10.26 -12.62
N VAL A 84 1.86 10.15 -11.32
CA VAL A 84 2.65 11.05 -10.47
C VAL A 84 3.99 10.41 -10.10
N ARG A 85 4.99 11.23 -9.74
CA ARG A 85 6.31 10.75 -9.33
C ARG A 85 6.27 10.00 -7.99
N THR A 86 5.30 10.34 -7.15
CA THR A 86 5.01 9.67 -5.89
C THR A 86 3.53 9.74 -5.58
N ILE A 87 2.97 8.69 -4.98
CA ILE A 87 1.54 8.64 -4.59
C ILE A 87 1.12 9.81 -3.69
N TYR A 88 2.07 10.43 -2.98
CA TYR A 88 1.81 11.57 -2.10
C TYR A 88 1.50 12.87 -2.87
N GLU A 89 1.69 12.91 -4.18
CA GLU A 89 1.24 14.01 -5.05
C GLU A 89 -0.25 13.90 -5.41
N ALA A 90 -0.84 12.70 -5.35
CA ALA A 90 -2.23 12.45 -5.75
C ALA A 90 -3.26 13.32 -5.00
N PRO A 91 -3.22 13.50 -3.65
CA PRO A 91 -4.13 14.39 -2.95
C PRO A 91 -4.07 15.84 -3.43
N ILE A 92 -2.88 16.31 -3.81
CA ILE A 92 -2.67 17.66 -4.33
C ILE A 92 -3.30 17.79 -5.73
N SER A 93 -3.14 16.77 -6.58
CA SER A 93 -3.74 16.70 -7.90
C SER A 93 -5.27 16.71 -7.82
N PHE A 94 -5.87 15.88 -6.97
CA PHE A 94 -7.31 15.84 -6.77
C PHE A 94 -7.88 17.16 -6.24
N PHE A 95 -7.18 17.81 -5.30
CA PHE A 95 -7.58 19.12 -4.81
C PHE A 95 -7.57 20.18 -5.91
N ASN A 96 -6.53 20.21 -6.74
CA ASN A 96 -6.41 21.16 -7.85
C ASN A 96 -7.57 21.01 -8.86
N GLN A 97 -8.06 19.79 -9.04
CA GLN A 97 -9.21 19.48 -9.89
C GLN A 97 -10.56 19.60 -9.18
N LYS A 98 -10.56 20.04 -7.92
CA LYS A 98 -11.77 20.32 -7.13
C LYS A 98 -12.62 19.07 -6.87
N LEU A 99 -12.00 17.88 -6.77
CA LEU A 99 -12.70 16.64 -6.44
C LEU A 99 -13.44 16.77 -5.09
N ASP A 100 -12.77 17.33 -4.08
CA ASP A 100 -13.35 17.65 -2.77
C ASP A 100 -14.63 18.48 -2.88
N LYS A 101 -14.62 19.49 -3.74
CA LYS A 101 -15.81 20.36 -3.95
C LYS A 101 -16.96 19.61 -4.62
N GLN A 102 -16.68 18.68 -5.54
CA GLN A 102 -17.72 17.87 -6.18
C GLN A 102 -18.36 16.91 -5.15
N VAL A 103 -17.57 16.30 -4.28
CA VAL A 103 -18.05 15.43 -3.21
C VAL A 103 -18.91 16.20 -2.21
N LEU A 104 -18.42 17.35 -1.71
CA LEU A 104 -19.19 18.21 -0.81
C LEU A 104 -20.49 18.69 -1.44
N LYS A 105 -20.46 19.06 -2.72
CA LYS A 105 -21.65 19.47 -3.46
C LYS A 105 -22.69 18.35 -3.56
N TYR A 106 -22.25 17.13 -3.83
CA TYR A 106 -23.15 15.97 -3.91
C TYR A 106 -23.91 15.77 -2.59
N PHE A 107 -23.21 15.76 -1.48
CA PHE A 107 -23.81 15.57 -0.16
C PHE A 107 -24.43 16.85 0.43
N LYS A 108 -24.49 17.95 -0.35
CA LYS A 108 -25.01 19.27 0.11
C LYS A 108 -24.30 19.78 1.36
N LEU A 109 -23.05 19.39 1.57
CA LEU A 109 -22.26 19.81 2.71
C LEU A 109 -21.55 21.14 2.42
N LYS A 110 -21.53 22.03 3.43
CA LYS A 110 -20.80 23.30 3.38
C LYS A 110 -19.51 23.19 4.20
N SER A 111 -18.36 23.40 3.58
CA SER A 111 -17.11 23.54 4.31
C SER A 111 -16.74 25.01 4.44
N LYS A 112 -16.53 25.48 5.67
CA LYS A 112 -16.06 26.85 5.96
C LYS A 112 -14.54 26.99 5.83
N LYS A 113 -13.79 25.88 5.87
CA LYS A 113 -12.33 25.87 5.85
C LYS A 113 -11.80 25.26 4.55
N ARG A 114 -10.71 25.82 4.01
CA ARG A 114 -9.95 25.20 2.92
C ARG A 114 -9.10 24.05 3.49
N PRO A 115 -8.97 22.91 2.78
CA PRO A 115 -8.06 21.86 3.17
C PRO A 115 -6.63 22.37 3.30
N ASN A 116 -5.96 21.99 4.39
CA ASN A 116 -4.54 22.31 4.56
C ASN A 116 -3.69 21.22 3.91
N LEU A 117 -3.13 21.50 2.74
CA LEU A 117 -2.26 20.58 2.01
C LEU A 117 -0.76 20.74 2.34
N ALA A 118 -0.39 21.61 3.29
CA ALA A 118 1.01 21.82 3.65
C ALA A 118 1.71 20.51 4.12
N PRO A 119 1.07 19.62 4.92
CA PRO A 119 1.66 18.34 5.28
C PRO A 119 1.96 17.46 4.05
N TRP A 120 1.03 17.36 3.11
CA TRP A 120 1.20 16.59 1.87
C TRP A 120 2.33 17.13 1.01
N LYS A 121 2.41 18.45 0.82
CA LYS A 121 3.51 19.11 0.10
C LYS A 121 4.87 18.87 0.77
N LYS A 122 4.91 18.88 2.11
CA LYS A 122 6.13 18.57 2.89
C LYS A 122 6.57 17.12 2.65
N ILE A 123 5.65 16.15 2.75
CA ILE A 123 5.91 14.72 2.49
C ILE A 123 6.44 14.54 1.07
N THR A 124 5.76 15.09 0.08
CA THR A 124 6.19 15.05 -1.33
C THR A 124 7.61 15.59 -1.50
N LYS A 125 7.89 16.77 -0.93
CA LYS A 125 9.23 17.39 -0.99
C LYS A 125 10.31 16.51 -0.39
N ILE A 126 10.05 15.90 0.78
CA ILE A 126 10.99 14.98 1.44
C ILE A 126 11.21 13.74 0.56
N THR A 127 10.13 13.12 0.09
CA THR A 127 10.19 11.88 -0.73
C THR A 127 11.01 12.08 -2.00
N LEU A 128 10.86 13.21 -2.68
CA LEU A 128 11.51 13.48 -3.95
C LEU A 128 12.96 13.97 -3.81
N ASN A 129 13.27 14.73 -2.76
CA ASN A 129 14.55 15.43 -2.65
C ASN A 129 15.55 14.80 -1.66
N THR A 130 15.13 13.78 -0.90
CA THR A 130 16.03 13.13 0.05
C THR A 130 17.10 12.33 -0.68
N LYS A 131 18.37 12.66 -0.39
CA LYS A 131 19.55 11.99 -0.98
C LYS A 131 20.10 10.86 -0.10
N LYS A 132 20.01 11.02 1.24
CA LYS A 132 20.50 10.01 2.20
C LYS A 132 19.66 8.75 2.05
N MET A 133 20.31 7.62 1.82
CA MET A 133 19.66 6.32 1.61
C MET A 133 20.10 5.32 2.66
N ILE A 134 19.16 4.47 3.11
CA ILE A 134 19.44 3.32 3.98
C ILE A 134 18.86 2.06 3.35
N ASN A 135 19.52 0.94 3.59
CA ASN A 135 19.10 -0.37 3.11
C ASN A 135 18.40 -1.14 4.24
N ILE A 136 17.15 -1.54 4.04
CA ILE A 136 16.41 -2.41 4.95
C ILE A 136 16.16 -3.74 4.26
N ALA A 137 16.65 -4.82 4.85
CA ALA A 137 16.39 -6.17 4.34
C ALA A 137 15.09 -6.73 4.92
N ILE A 138 14.23 -7.25 4.06
CA ILE A 138 13.00 -7.97 4.42
C ILE A 138 13.23 -9.44 4.15
N ILE A 139 13.30 -10.25 5.20
CA ILE A 139 13.50 -11.71 5.10
C ILE A 139 12.15 -12.41 5.27
N GLY A 140 11.53 -12.74 4.16
CA GLY A 140 10.16 -13.27 4.14
C GLY A 140 9.94 -14.42 3.17
N LYS A 141 8.74 -15.01 3.19
CA LYS A 141 8.34 -16.12 2.31
C LYS A 141 7.77 -15.64 0.98
N TYR A 142 7.11 -14.47 0.98
CA TYR A 142 6.29 -13.99 -0.13
C TYR A 142 6.91 -12.76 -0.78
N VAL A 143 8.22 -12.60 -0.69
CA VAL A 143 8.95 -11.41 -1.16
C VAL A 143 8.85 -11.19 -2.68
N ASN A 144 8.53 -12.24 -3.44
CA ASN A 144 8.32 -12.17 -4.89
C ASN A 144 6.90 -11.71 -5.27
N LEU A 145 5.96 -11.74 -4.32
CA LEU A 145 4.60 -11.24 -4.51
C LEU A 145 4.56 -9.79 -4.01
N LYS A 146 4.66 -8.84 -4.92
CA LYS A 146 4.77 -7.40 -4.60
C LYS A 146 3.66 -6.91 -3.66
N ASP A 147 2.44 -7.43 -3.81
CA ASP A 147 1.29 -6.99 -3.02
C ASP A 147 1.24 -7.61 -1.62
N ALA A 148 1.91 -8.75 -1.39
CA ALA A 148 1.88 -9.45 -0.10
C ALA A 148 2.47 -8.62 1.05
N TYR A 149 3.44 -7.76 0.76
CA TYR A 149 4.10 -6.90 1.75
C TYR A 149 3.89 -5.41 1.51
N LYS A 150 2.88 -5.03 0.70
CA LYS A 150 2.67 -3.63 0.31
C LYS A 150 2.51 -2.70 1.52
N SER A 151 1.71 -3.07 2.49
CA SER A 151 1.50 -2.26 3.71
C SER A 151 2.78 -2.13 4.55
N LEU A 152 3.58 -3.19 4.59
CA LEU A 152 4.85 -3.23 5.30
C LEU A 152 5.89 -2.34 4.62
N ASP A 153 5.97 -2.42 3.29
CA ASP A 153 6.82 -1.57 2.47
C ASP A 153 6.50 -0.09 2.69
N GLU A 154 5.22 0.27 2.64
CA GLU A 154 4.77 1.64 2.88
C GLU A 154 5.06 2.11 4.31
N ALA A 155 4.89 1.24 5.32
CA ALA A 155 5.23 1.58 6.70
C ALA A 155 6.72 1.91 6.87
N LEU A 156 7.61 1.13 6.23
CA LEU A 156 9.05 1.41 6.22
C LEU A 156 9.38 2.70 5.47
N ILE A 157 8.72 2.95 4.35
CA ILE A 157 8.87 4.20 3.58
C ILE A 157 8.42 5.40 4.42
N HIS A 158 7.29 5.29 5.13
CA HIS A 158 6.80 6.34 6.03
C HIS A 158 7.80 6.63 7.16
N GLY A 159 8.38 5.58 7.76
CA GLY A 159 9.47 5.73 8.74
C GLY A 159 10.67 6.48 8.13
N GLY A 160 11.01 6.15 6.89
CA GLY A 160 12.06 6.85 6.13
C GLY A 160 11.74 8.34 5.90
N ILE A 161 10.51 8.66 5.50
CA ILE A 161 10.06 10.04 5.29
C ILE A 161 10.17 10.85 6.58
N TYR A 162 9.71 10.28 7.71
CA TYR A 162 9.82 10.92 9.01
C TYR A 162 11.27 11.24 9.37
N ASN A 163 12.18 10.30 9.15
CA ASN A 163 13.61 10.43 9.45
C ASN A 163 14.41 11.13 8.32
N LYS A 164 13.77 11.61 7.26
CA LYS A 164 14.39 12.27 6.11
C LYS A 164 15.46 11.39 5.44
N VAL A 165 15.17 10.11 5.31
CA VAL A 165 16.01 9.13 4.60
C VAL A 165 15.18 8.39 3.56
N LYS A 166 15.80 8.04 2.43
CA LYS A 166 15.20 7.16 1.42
C LYS A 166 15.45 5.71 1.82
N VAL A 167 14.39 4.92 1.93
CA VAL A 167 14.51 3.50 2.26
C VAL A 167 14.60 2.70 0.97
N ASN A 168 15.69 1.94 0.82
CA ASN A 168 15.84 0.93 -0.20
C ASN A 168 15.51 -0.43 0.40
N LEU A 169 14.50 -1.11 -0.12
CA LEU A 169 14.01 -2.39 0.38
C LEU A 169 14.69 -3.54 -0.36
N ILE A 170 15.52 -4.30 0.36
CA ILE A 170 16.19 -5.50 -0.13
C ILE A 170 15.36 -6.71 0.29
N ARG A 171 14.66 -7.32 -0.67
CA ARG A 171 13.80 -8.47 -0.42
C ARG A 171 14.57 -9.76 -0.58
N ILE A 172 14.58 -10.60 0.45
CA ILE A 172 15.30 -11.87 0.48
C ILE A 172 14.33 -12.99 0.84
N GLU A 173 14.20 -13.95 -0.05
CA GLU A 173 13.38 -15.13 0.18
C GLU A 173 14.03 -16.03 1.25
N SER A 174 13.32 -16.24 2.36
CA SER A 174 13.85 -16.96 3.52
C SER A 174 14.20 -18.41 3.23
N ASP A 175 13.46 -19.07 2.32
CA ASP A 175 13.68 -20.48 1.94
C ASP A 175 15.01 -20.66 1.17
N LYS A 176 15.41 -19.63 0.42
CA LYS A 176 16.61 -19.65 -0.44
C LYS A 176 17.83 -19.02 0.24
N LEU A 177 17.69 -18.59 1.48
CA LEU A 177 18.76 -17.96 2.22
C LEU A 177 19.63 -19.02 2.91
N LYS A 178 20.74 -19.37 2.28
CA LYS A 178 21.74 -20.30 2.85
C LYS A 178 22.69 -19.55 3.78
N VAL A 179 23.15 -20.22 4.85
CA VAL A 179 24.03 -19.65 5.87
C VAL A 179 25.29 -19.02 5.26
N ASN A 180 25.91 -19.68 4.30
CA ASN A 180 27.11 -19.19 3.60
C ASN A 180 26.89 -17.95 2.74
N GLN A 181 25.62 -17.59 2.43
CA GLN A 181 25.27 -16.43 1.61
C GLN A 181 24.84 -15.22 2.45
N ILE A 182 24.54 -15.42 3.75
CA ILE A 182 24.00 -14.39 4.62
C ILE A 182 24.90 -13.18 4.67
N ARG A 183 26.18 -13.37 4.96
CA ARG A 183 27.19 -12.31 5.05
C ARG A 183 27.25 -11.46 3.76
N LYS A 184 27.20 -12.10 2.60
CA LYS A 184 27.22 -11.41 1.30
C LYS A 184 25.94 -10.61 1.06
N LYS A 185 24.77 -11.20 1.37
CA LYS A 185 23.46 -10.57 1.12
C LYS A 185 23.13 -9.44 2.11
N LEU A 186 23.66 -9.49 3.33
CA LEU A 186 23.36 -8.54 4.40
C LEU A 186 24.50 -7.55 4.69
N LYS A 187 25.60 -7.58 3.93
CA LYS A 187 26.80 -6.75 4.19
C LYS A 187 26.52 -5.25 4.33
N ASN A 188 25.62 -4.71 3.52
CA ASN A 188 25.34 -3.27 3.45
C ASN A 188 23.93 -2.93 3.95
N VAL A 189 23.40 -3.72 4.87
CA VAL A 189 22.04 -3.54 5.42
C VAL A 189 22.11 -2.72 6.70
N SER A 190 21.31 -1.69 6.78
CA SER A 190 21.21 -0.78 7.94
C SER A 190 20.17 -1.26 8.96
N GLY A 191 19.30 -2.18 8.57
CA GLY A 191 18.28 -2.77 9.42
C GLY A 191 17.65 -4.00 8.78
N LEU A 192 17.12 -4.90 9.61
CA LEU A 192 16.52 -6.15 9.19
C LEU A 192 15.06 -6.22 9.64
N LEU A 193 14.17 -6.65 8.77
CA LEU A 193 12.78 -6.92 9.08
C LEU A 193 12.45 -8.39 8.84
N ILE A 194 11.92 -9.04 9.85
CA ILE A 194 11.37 -10.40 9.78
C ILE A 194 9.84 -10.29 9.89
N PRO A 195 9.10 -10.34 8.78
CA PRO A 195 7.65 -10.27 8.80
C PRO A 195 7.03 -11.57 9.28
N GLY A 196 5.75 -11.52 9.57
CA GLY A 196 4.92 -12.69 9.83
C GLY A 196 4.93 -13.69 8.66
N GLY A 197 4.44 -14.88 8.93
CA GLY A 197 4.28 -15.94 7.94
C GLY A 197 4.15 -17.29 8.60
N PHE A 198 3.13 -18.05 8.21
CA PHE A 198 2.80 -19.33 8.80
C PHE A 198 3.60 -20.51 8.25
N GLY A 199 3.73 -21.57 9.04
CA GLY A 199 4.34 -22.85 8.66
C GLY A 199 5.88 -22.86 8.70
N LYS A 200 6.45 -24.08 8.61
CA LYS A 200 7.89 -24.34 8.82
C LYS A 200 8.81 -23.85 7.70
N ARG A 201 8.30 -23.62 6.49
CA ARG A 201 9.10 -23.21 5.33
C ARG A 201 9.83 -21.88 5.58
N GLY A 202 11.13 -21.83 5.32
CA GLY A 202 11.97 -20.63 5.45
C GLY A 202 12.29 -20.21 6.88
N THR A 203 12.00 -21.03 7.87
CA THR A 203 12.30 -20.74 9.29
C THR A 203 13.79 -20.67 9.54
N GLU A 204 14.58 -21.62 9.02
CA GLU A 204 16.03 -21.66 9.18
C GLU A 204 16.73 -20.42 8.61
N GLY A 205 16.30 -19.95 7.43
CA GLY A 205 16.82 -18.73 6.84
C GLY A 205 16.52 -17.49 7.69
N LYS A 206 15.33 -17.42 8.31
CA LYS A 206 14.99 -16.35 9.23
C LYS A 206 15.86 -16.39 10.49
N ILE A 207 15.97 -17.56 11.14
CA ILE A 207 16.79 -17.76 12.35
C ILE A 207 18.23 -17.33 12.05
N SER A 208 18.80 -17.80 10.95
CA SER A 208 20.18 -17.49 10.57
C SER A 208 20.38 -15.99 10.32
N ALA A 209 19.41 -15.33 9.68
CA ALA A 209 19.46 -13.89 9.45
C ALA A 209 19.35 -13.08 10.76
N ILE A 210 18.52 -13.51 11.70
CA ILE A 210 18.38 -12.87 13.03
C ILE A 210 19.68 -13.01 13.82
N LYS A 211 20.28 -14.22 13.87
CA LYS A 211 21.58 -14.45 14.52
C LYS A 211 22.66 -13.55 13.92
N PHE A 212 22.76 -13.50 12.59
CA PHE A 212 23.70 -12.63 11.90
C PHE A 212 23.50 -11.15 12.26
N ALA A 213 22.25 -10.68 12.30
CA ALA A 213 21.94 -9.28 12.67
C ALA A 213 22.43 -8.97 14.08
N ARG A 214 22.19 -9.85 15.04
CA ARG A 214 22.65 -9.67 16.43
C ARG A 214 24.18 -9.64 16.52
N GLU A 215 24.86 -10.60 15.91
CA GLU A 215 26.33 -10.71 15.93
C GLU A 215 27.01 -9.48 15.31
N ASN A 216 26.39 -8.90 14.27
CA ASN A 216 26.90 -7.73 13.56
C ASN A 216 26.28 -6.41 14.03
N LYS A 217 25.51 -6.41 15.14
CA LYS A 217 24.86 -5.23 15.73
C LYS A 217 23.95 -4.48 14.73
N ILE A 218 23.33 -5.23 13.82
CA ILE A 218 22.33 -4.68 12.87
C ILE A 218 20.98 -4.65 13.60
N PRO A 219 20.32 -3.48 13.73
CA PRO A 219 18.98 -3.38 14.28
C PRO A 219 18.02 -4.29 13.52
N PHE A 220 17.17 -5.03 14.25
CA PHE A 220 16.17 -5.82 13.60
C PHE A 220 14.80 -5.68 14.27
N LEU A 221 13.74 -5.80 13.45
CA LEU A 221 12.34 -5.81 13.86
C LEU A 221 11.71 -7.16 13.49
N GLY A 222 11.22 -7.89 14.49
CA GLY A 222 10.43 -9.09 14.32
C GLY A 222 8.94 -8.81 14.49
N ILE A 223 8.12 -9.22 13.52
CA ILE A 223 6.66 -9.10 13.58
C ILE A 223 6.05 -10.50 13.58
N CYS A 224 5.06 -10.77 14.46
CA CYS A 224 4.41 -12.07 14.60
C CYS A 224 5.46 -13.19 14.78
N VAL A 225 5.61 -14.11 13.84
CA VAL A 225 6.61 -15.19 13.94
C VAL A 225 8.04 -14.68 14.12
N GLY A 226 8.38 -13.51 13.57
CA GLY A 226 9.70 -12.89 13.76
C GLY A 226 9.94 -12.48 15.21
N MET A 227 8.92 -12.08 15.94
CA MET A 227 8.95 -11.83 17.38
C MET A 227 8.95 -13.15 18.17
N GLN A 228 8.09 -14.08 17.81
CA GLN A 228 7.96 -15.39 18.48
C GLN A 228 9.27 -16.18 18.51
N MET A 229 10.08 -16.08 17.45
CA MET A 229 11.39 -16.72 17.38
C MET A 229 12.37 -16.27 18.47
N LEU A 230 12.14 -15.13 19.12
CA LEU A 230 13.01 -14.61 20.19
C LEU A 230 12.76 -15.23 21.54
N ALA A 231 11.59 -15.84 21.74
CA ALA A 231 11.19 -16.47 22.99
C ALA A 231 12.07 -17.68 23.34
N THR A 232 11.97 -18.18 24.56
CA THR A 232 12.66 -19.38 25.02
C THR A 232 12.10 -20.62 24.30
N ARG A 233 10.75 -20.68 24.16
CA ARG A 233 10.04 -21.86 23.65
C ARG A 233 8.74 -21.51 22.96
N GLY A 234 8.34 -22.30 21.96
CA GLY A 234 7.07 -22.17 21.25
C GLY A 234 6.27 -23.48 21.22
N PHE A 235 4.97 -23.41 21.54
CA PHE A 235 4.05 -24.57 21.66
C PHE A 235 2.88 -24.53 20.71
N GLU A 236 2.85 -23.68 19.67
CA GLU A 236 1.68 -23.55 18.78
C GLU A 236 1.42 -24.81 17.93
N LYS A 237 2.47 -25.48 17.46
CA LYS A 237 2.37 -26.67 16.58
C LYS A 237 3.38 -27.76 16.98
N GLY A 238 3.66 -27.87 18.24
CA GLY A 238 4.66 -28.76 18.81
C GLY A 238 5.60 -28.00 19.74
N ASP A 239 6.53 -28.68 20.35
CA ASP A 239 7.52 -28.11 21.26
C ASP A 239 8.80 -27.76 20.50
N TYR A 240 9.10 -26.46 20.38
CA TYR A 240 10.24 -25.95 19.64
C TYR A 240 11.04 -24.98 20.49
N ALA A 241 12.37 -25.17 20.52
CA ALA A 241 13.27 -24.19 21.13
C ALA A 241 13.30 -22.90 20.28
N GLY A 242 13.19 -21.76 20.94
CA GLY A 242 13.41 -20.44 20.34
C GLY A 242 14.87 -19.99 20.47
N LEU A 243 15.11 -18.71 20.23
CA LEU A 243 16.45 -18.11 20.36
C LEU A 243 16.82 -17.75 21.80
N ASP A 244 15.88 -17.84 22.71
CA ASP A 244 16.03 -17.55 24.15
C ASP A 244 16.60 -16.14 24.45
N TRP A 245 16.28 -15.17 23.62
CA TRP A 245 16.71 -13.79 23.81
C TRP A 245 15.73 -12.98 24.64
N ILE A 246 14.48 -13.39 24.62
CA ILE A 246 13.41 -12.87 25.48
C ILE A 246 12.85 -14.07 26.24
N LYS A 247 13.03 -14.08 27.56
CA LYS A 247 12.52 -15.15 28.43
C LYS A 247 11.01 -15.20 28.33
N GLY A 248 10.49 -16.38 28.07
CA GLY A 248 9.05 -16.61 27.95
C GLY A 248 8.71 -17.67 26.92
N GLU A 249 7.42 -17.96 26.84
CA GLU A 249 6.86 -19.01 26.00
C GLU A 249 5.80 -18.46 25.07
N VAL A 250 5.76 -18.99 23.84
CA VAL A 250 4.69 -18.72 22.88
C VAL A 250 3.70 -19.87 22.93
N ARG A 251 2.48 -19.61 23.39
CA ARG A 251 1.40 -20.57 23.54
C ARG A 251 0.16 -20.14 22.75
N LYS A 252 -0.66 -21.10 22.33
CA LYS A 252 -1.99 -20.82 21.78
C LYS A 252 -2.85 -20.17 22.88
N ILE A 253 -3.57 -19.12 22.51
CA ILE A 253 -4.52 -18.47 23.43
C ILE A 253 -5.67 -19.43 23.70
N ASN A 254 -5.93 -19.71 24.98
CA ASN A 254 -7.09 -20.49 25.37
C ASN A 254 -8.30 -19.55 25.52
N VAL A 255 -9.12 -19.49 24.46
CA VAL A 255 -10.32 -18.63 24.40
C VAL A 255 -11.43 -19.10 25.37
N ASP A 256 -11.40 -20.33 25.86
CA ASP A 256 -12.40 -20.83 26.81
C ASP A 256 -12.23 -20.23 28.20
N GLN A 257 -11.00 -19.82 28.53
CA GLN A 257 -10.66 -19.11 29.79
C GLN A 257 -10.78 -17.59 29.66
N ARG A 258 -11.11 -17.08 28.46
CA ARG A 258 -11.22 -15.64 28.17
C ARG A 258 -12.42 -15.38 27.25
N PRO A 259 -13.63 -15.41 27.80
CA PRO A 259 -14.86 -15.23 27.02
C PRO A 259 -14.94 -13.89 26.28
N GLU A 260 -14.20 -12.87 26.74
CA GLU A 260 -14.08 -11.56 26.08
C GLU A 260 -13.30 -11.60 24.75
N LEU A 261 -12.67 -12.72 24.39
CA LEU A 261 -11.95 -12.91 23.13
C LEU A 261 -12.70 -13.79 22.12
N LYS A 262 -13.96 -14.16 22.42
CA LYS A 262 -14.82 -14.94 21.51
C LYS A 262 -15.51 -14.08 20.48
#